data_823acb3cafe7a1afdb493c8ea714614d
#
_entry.id   823acb3cafe7a1afdb493c8ea714614d
#
_cell.length_a   1.000
_cell.length_b   1.000
_cell.length_c   1.000
_cell.angle_alpha   90.00
_cell.angle_beta   90.00
_cell.angle_gamma   90.00
#
_symmetry.space_group_name_H-M   'P 1'
#
loop_
_entity.id
_entity.type
_entity.pdbx_description
1 polymer ?
#
loop_
_entity_poly.entity_id
_entity_poly.type
_entity_poly.pdbx_seq_one_letter_code
_entity_poly.pdbx_strand_id
1 'polypeptide(L)'
;MTHHSLDLKALPKDFLWGVATAAYQIEGAVWANGRGCSIWDTYCRTPGKVYEAHNGDVACDHYHRWEEDLDLMKELGIASYRFSVAWPRIFPRGCGAVEPRGLDFYDRLVDGILRRGLVPMCTLYHWDLPQELEDRGGWPERDVADHFADYAETVLRRLGDRLPLIVTFNEPYCICFNGYYNGSQAPGRKNLRLTHHAAHTLNRAHVLAMDRIRAYAPGAKAGIVMNTTLALPATDRPEDRVAAELLMDWEDRLFLDPLFRGRYPESLYRHVPESMPEIREGDLDPVRGKPDFFGLNYYFPSYVVADPTRPIPLRLVDAPAGPRTAMGWCIVPSGLTELLLRLRDEYAIETFYITENGSAWNDVPEGDSWWTISTP
;
A
#
# COMPACT_ATOMS: atom_id res chain seq x y z
N MET A 1 25.99 1.15 -21.70
CA MET A 1 25.57 0.72 -20.34
C MET A 1 26.06 -0.70 -20.15
N THR A 2 26.92 -0.95 -19.17
CA THR A 2 27.35 -2.31 -18.84
C THR A 2 26.14 -3.05 -18.27
N HIS A 3 25.64 -4.03 -18.98
CA HIS A 3 24.68 -4.98 -18.44
C HIS A 3 25.37 -5.71 -17.27
N HIS A 4 25.17 -5.22 -16.05
CA HIS A 4 25.45 -6.05 -14.89
C HIS A 4 24.36 -7.13 -14.90
N SER A 5 24.71 -8.31 -15.42
CA SER A 5 23.87 -9.49 -15.21
C SER A 5 23.71 -9.66 -13.71
N LEU A 6 22.45 -9.58 -13.22
CA LEU A 6 22.16 -9.92 -11.83
C LEU A 6 22.70 -11.33 -11.58
N ASP A 7 23.64 -11.46 -10.66
CA ASP A 7 24.06 -12.77 -10.21
C ASP A 7 22.99 -13.33 -9.26
N LEU A 8 21.98 -13.97 -9.83
CA LEU A 8 20.91 -14.62 -9.06
C LEU A 8 21.44 -15.64 -8.05
N LYS A 9 22.70 -16.11 -8.21
CA LYS A 9 23.36 -16.99 -7.25
C LYS A 9 23.77 -16.27 -5.96
N ALA A 10 23.82 -14.93 -5.99
CA ALA A 10 24.08 -14.12 -4.78
C ALA A 10 22.87 -14.03 -3.85
N LEU A 11 21.65 -14.34 -4.33
CA LEU A 11 20.46 -14.37 -3.49
C LEU A 11 20.37 -15.69 -2.69
N PRO A 12 19.77 -15.64 -1.48
CA PRO A 12 19.48 -16.85 -0.72
C PRO A 12 18.69 -17.86 -1.57
N LYS A 13 18.93 -19.17 -1.36
CA LYS A 13 18.22 -20.22 -2.12
C LYS A 13 16.71 -20.25 -1.86
N ASP A 14 16.31 -19.75 -0.71
CA ASP A 14 14.93 -19.61 -0.24
C ASP A 14 14.34 -18.21 -0.50
N PHE A 15 15.00 -17.41 -1.36
CA PHE A 15 14.48 -16.10 -1.76
C PHE A 15 13.12 -16.25 -2.44
N LEU A 16 12.10 -15.59 -1.88
CA LEU A 16 10.71 -15.75 -2.30
C LEU A 16 10.37 -14.80 -3.45
N TRP A 17 10.36 -15.31 -4.68
CA TRP A 17 9.88 -14.58 -5.84
C TRP A 17 8.36 -14.61 -5.93
N GLY A 18 7.75 -13.44 -6.14
CA GLY A 18 6.30 -13.33 -6.16
C GLY A 18 5.78 -12.25 -7.11
N VAL A 19 4.47 -12.24 -7.24
CA VAL A 19 3.70 -11.20 -7.94
C VAL A 19 2.64 -10.63 -7.00
N ALA A 20 2.20 -9.39 -7.26
CA ALA A 20 1.23 -8.69 -6.44
C ALA A 20 0.07 -8.14 -7.27
N THR A 21 -1.13 -8.16 -6.70
CA THR A 21 -2.33 -7.54 -7.26
C THR A 21 -3.14 -6.86 -6.15
N ALA A 22 -4.09 -6.00 -6.54
CA ALA A 22 -5.06 -5.39 -5.66
C ALA A 22 -6.49 -5.69 -6.12
N ALA A 23 -7.39 -5.97 -5.18
CA ALA A 23 -8.75 -6.41 -5.45
C ALA A 23 -9.49 -5.51 -6.44
N TYR A 24 -9.56 -4.21 -6.18
CA TYR A 24 -10.27 -3.27 -7.06
C TYR A 24 -9.69 -3.21 -8.47
N GLN A 25 -8.37 -3.40 -8.61
CA GLN A 25 -7.68 -3.28 -9.90
C GLN A 25 -7.91 -4.49 -10.82
N ILE A 26 -8.20 -5.68 -10.27
CA ILE A 26 -8.25 -6.90 -11.08
C ILE A 26 -9.55 -7.69 -10.96
N GLU A 27 -10.26 -7.65 -9.83
CA GLU A 27 -11.38 -8.56 -9.58
C GLU A 27 -12.57 -8.35 -10.52
N GLY A 28 -12.95 -7.09 -10.75
CA GLY A 28 -14.23 -6.81 -11.41
C GLY A 28 -15.42 -7.25 -10.57
N ALA A 29 -16.50 -7.69 -11.23
CA ALA A 29 -17.69 -8.27 -10.59
C ALA A 29 -18.24 -7.39 -9.44
N VAL A 30 -18.25 -6.07 -9.63
CA VAL A 30 -18.57 -5.09 -8.56
C VAL A 30 -20.02 -5.19 -8.07
N TRP A 31 -20.91 -5.80 -8.86
CA TRP A 31 -22.32 -6.02 -8.51
C TRP A 31 -22.62 -7.45 -8.07
N ALA A 32 -21.61 -8.32 -8.07
CA ALA A 32 -21.84 -9.74 -7.79
C ALA A 32 -21.93 -10.02 -6.29
N ASN A 33 -22.77 -10.98 -5.95
CA ASN A 33 -22.82 -11.62 -4.63
C ASN A 33 -22.91 -10.65 -3.43
N GLY A 34 -23.71 -9.57 -3.58
CA GLY A 34 -23.98 -8.65 -2.48
C GLY A 34 -22.83 -7.72 -2.10
N ARG A 35 -21.76 -7.62 -2.93
CA ARG A 35 -20.69 -6.65 -2.71
C ARG A 35 -21.26 -5.23 -2.61
N GLY A 36 -20.85 -4.48 -1.59
CA GLY A 36 -21.15 -3.04 -1.47
C GLY A 36 -20.26 -2.17 -2.37
N CYS A 37 -20.66 -0.91 -2.55
CA CYS A 37 -19.81 0.08 -3.22
C CYS A 37 -18.56 0.41 -2.37
N SER A 38 -17.44 0.59 -3.02
CA SER A 38 -16.24 1.20 -2.44
C SER A 38 -16.11 2.67 -2.85
N ILE A 39 -15.22 3.40 -2.17
CA ILE A 39 -14.85 4.77 -2.56
C ILE A 39 -14.30 4.85 -3.99
N TRP A 40 -13.64 3.79 -4.48
CA TRP A 40 -13.15 3.74 -5.85
C TRP A 40 -14.26 3.55 -6.88
N ASP A 41 -15.31 2.80 -6.57
CA ASP A 41 -16.49 2.69 -7.44
C ASP A 41 -17.13 4.07 -7.65
N THR A 42 -17.27 4.86 -6.59
CA THR A 42 -17.80 6.23 -6.64
C THR A 42 -16.86 7.18 -7.37
N TYR A 43 -15.55 7.12 -7.04
CA TYR A 43 -14.56 8.01 -7.62
C TYR A 43 -14.43 7.82 -9.14
N CYS A 44 -14.35 6.59 -9.62
CA CYS A 44 -14.23 6.28 -11.05
C CYS A 44 -15.47 6.71 -11.85
N ARG A 45 -16.66 6.69 -11.23
CA ARG A 45 -17.91 7.16 -11.87
C ARG A 45 -18.09 8.67 -11.80
N THR A 46 -17.25 9.39 -11.06
CA THR A 46 -17.30 10.85 -10.97
C THR A 46 -16.63 11.45 -12.21
N PRO A 47 -17.35 12.25 -13.04
CA PRO A 47 -16.80 12.80 -14.27
C PRO A 47 -15.48 13.57 -14.06
N GLY A 48 -14.47 13.29 -14.91
CA GLY A 48 -13.18 13.97 -14.90
C GLY A 48 -12.20 13.54 -13.82
N LYS A 49 -12.52 12.51 -13.03
CA LYS A 49 -11.63 11.98 -11.96
C LYS A 49 -10.64 10.96 -12.47
N VAL A 50 -11.04 10.13 -13.42
CA VAL A 50 -10.19 9.07 -13.99
C VAL A 50 -10.10 9.27 -15.51
N TYR A 51 -8.91 9.01 -16.04
CA TYR A 51 -8.62 9.07 -17.46
C TYR A 51 -9.60 8.19 -18.25
N GLU A 52 -10.21 8.73 -19.31
CA GLU A 52 -11.22 8.07 -20.16
C GLU A 52 -12.37 7.38 -19.39
N ALA A 53 -12.63 7.80 -18.15
CA ALA A 53 -13.63 7.20 -17.26
C ALA A 53 -13.42 5.69 -17.02
N HIS A 54 -12.18 5.22 -17.07
CA HIS A 54 -11.84 3.84 -16.74
C HIS A 54 -12.29 3.51 -15.31
N ASN A 55 -12.76 2.29 -15.11
CA ASN A 55 -13.26 1.82 -13.81
C ASN A 55 -12.94 0.34 -13.59
N GLY A 56 -13.17 -0.13 -12.38
CA GLY A 56 -12.93 -1.51 -11.97
C GLY A 56 -14.13 -2.46 -12.15
N ASP A 57 -15.17 -2.09 -12.92
CA ASP A 57 -16.40 -2.87 -12.98
C ASP A 57 -16.19 -4.30 -13.51
N VAL A 58 -15.31 -4.43 -14.51
CA VAL A 58 -14.89 -5.70 -15.10
C VAL A 58 -13.40 -5.97 -14.82
N ALA A 59 -12.54 -4.97 -14.99
CA ALA A 59 -11.08 -5.07 -14.82
C ALA A 59 -10.48 -6.28 -15.58
N CYS A 60 -9.73 -7.12 -14.90
CA CYS A 60 -9.20 -8.39 -15.45
C CYS A 60 -10.18 -9.56 -15.28
N ASP A 61 -11.34 -9.30 -14.69
CA ASP A 61 -12.35 -10.32 -14.35
C ASP A 61 -11.81 -11.48 -13.49
N HIS A 62 -10.83 -11.16 -12.63
CA HIS A 62 -10.19 -12.14 -11.75
C HIS A 62 -11.21 -12.87 -10.85
N TYR A 63 -12.30 -12.21 -10.47
CA TYR A 63 -13.36 -12.80 -9.66
C TYR A 63 -13.92 -14.09 -10.28
N HIS A 64 -14.00 -14.17 -11.61
CA HIS A 64 -14.46 -15.35 -12.34
C HIS A 64 -13.30 -16.20 -12.88
N ARG A 65 -12.15 -15.59 -13.17
CA ARG A 65 -11.01 -16.20 -13.85
C ARG A 65 -9.82 -16.52 -12.95
N TRP A 66 -9.99 -16.46 -11.64
CA TRP A 66 -8.91 -16.65 -10.68
C TRP A 66 -8.16 -17.99 -10.83
N GLU A 67 -8.83 -19.05 -11.28
CA GLU A 67 -8.18 -20.36 -11.53
C GLU A 67 -7.18 -20.27 -12.68
N GLU A 68 -7.57 -19.63 -13.79
CA GLU A 68 -6.70 -19.42 -14.96
C GLU A 68 -5.48 -18.54 -14.58
N ASP A 69 -5.72 -17.48 -13.82
CA ASP A 69 -4.65 -16.58 -13.36
C ASP A 69 -3.66 -17.30 -12.45
N LEU A 70 -4.14 -18.15 -11.54
CA LEU A 70 -3.26 -18.96 -10.69
C LEU A 70 -2.51 -20.04 -11.47
N ASP A 71 -3.12 -20.62 -12.50
CA ASP A 71 -2.45 -21.59 -13.38
C ASP A 71 -1.33 -20.90 -14.16
N LEU A 72 -1.55 -19.70 -14.67
CA LEU A 72 -0.53 -18.88 -15.32
C LEU A 72 0.64 -18.54 -14.37
N MET A 73 0.37 -18.16 -13.11
CA MET A 73 1.42 -17.91 -12.12
C MET A 73 2.26 -19.16 -11.88
N LYS A 74 1.65 -20.33 -11.78
CA LYS A 74 2.36 -21.61 -11.62
C LYS A 74 3.20 -21.94 -12.85
N GLU A 75 2.68 -21.74 -14.06
CA GLU A 75 3.40 -21.97 -15.32
C GLU A 75 4.64 -21.06 -15.42
N LEU A 76 4.52 -19.79 -14.98
CA LEU A 76 5.62 -18.84 -14.92
C LEU A 76 6.65 -19.13 -13.81
N GLY A 77 6.43 -20.13 -12.97
CA GLY A 77 7.35 -20.49 -11.89
C GLY A 77 7.31 -19.52 -10.71
N ILE A 78 6.22 -18.76 -10.55
CA ILE A 78 6.03 -17.86 -9.41
C ILE A 78 5.90 -18.67 -8.11
N ALA A 79 6.55 -18.23 -7.04
CA ALA A 79 6.53 -18.91 -5.75
C ALA A 79 5.55 -18.29 -4.74
N SER A 80 5.22 -17.00 -4.88
CA SER A 80 4.30 -16.30 -3.97
C SER A 80 3.34 -15.39 -4.71
N TYR A 81 2.12 -15.33 -4.22
CA TYR A 81 1.10 -14.41 -4.73
C TYR A 81 0.57 -13.53 -3.61
N ARG A 82 0.79 -12.20 -3.74
CA ARG A 82 0.20 -11.19 -2.89
C ARG A 82 -1.11 -10.72 -3.50
N PHE A 83 -2.21 -10.91 -2.78
CA PHE A 83 -3.54 -10.44 -3.14
C PHE A 83 -4.12 -9.58 -2.02
N SER A 84 -5.15 -8.80 -2.30
CA SER A 84 -5.90 -8.09 -1.26
C SER A 84 -7.32 -8.60 -1.14
N VAL A 85 -7.91 -8.41 0.03
CA VAL A 85 -9.32 -8.72 0.31
C VAL A 85 -10.14 -7.44 0.19
N ALA A 86 -11.16 -7.43 -0.67
CA ALA A 86 -12.07 -6.30 -0.80
C ALA A 86 -13.00 -6.20 0.41
N TRP A 87 -12.80 -5.20 1.26
CA TRP A 87 -13.64 -4.98 2.44
C TRP A 87 -15.13 -4.92 2.09
N PRO A 88 -15.59 -4.22 1.02
CA PRO A 88 -17.00 -4.20 0.67
C PRO A 88 -17.57 -5.54 0.18
N ARG A 89 -16.73 -6.56 -0.10
CA ARG A 89 -17.23 -7.95 -0.33
C ARG A 89 -17.57 -8.67 0.97
N ILE A 90 -16.91 -8.31 2.07
CA ILE A 90 -17.08 -8.96 3.38
C ILE A 90 -18.13 -8.23 4.21
N PHE A 91 -18.03 -6.91 4.28
CA PHE A 91 -19.01 -6.03 4.89
C PHE A 91 -19.50 -5.01 3.87
N PRO A 92 -20.61 -5.27 3.15
CA PRO A 92 -21.09 -4.38 2.09
C PRO A 92 -21.33 -2.93 2.53
N ARG A 93 -21.64 -2.73 3.82
CA ARG A 93 -21.86 -1.42 4.45
C ARG A 93 -20.65 -0.97 5.30
N GLY A 94 -19.54 -1.70 5.26
CA GLY A 94 -18.34 -1.45 6.06
C GLY A 94 -18.38 -2.01 7.48
N CYS A 95 -19.56 -2.27 8.01
CA CYS A 95 -19.79 -2.87 9.33
C CYS A 95 -21.16 -3.57 9.35
N GLY A 96 -21.47 -4.27 10.46
CA GLY A 96 -22.76 -4.92 10.67
C GLY A 96 -22.84 -6.33 10.08
N ALA A 97 -23.72 -6.56 9.11
CA ALA A 97 -23.91 -7.91 8.54
C ALA A 97 -22.77 -8.31 7.60
N VAL A 98 -22.24 -9.51 7.81
CA VAL A 98 -21.24 -10.14 6.94
C VAL A 98 -21.92 -10.71 5.71
N GLU A 99 -21.29 -10.54 4.53
CA GLU A 99 -21.70 -11.21 3.30
C GLU A 99 -20.89 -12.54 3.13
N PRO A 100 -21.49 -13.68 3.40
CA PRO A 100 -20.76 -14.96 3.42
C PRO A 100 -20.19 -15.35 2.05
N ARG A 101 -20.85 -14.94 0.95
CA ARG A 101 -20.39 -15.25 -0.42
C ARG A 101 -19.08 -14.54 -0.76
N GLY A 102 -18.83 -13.37 -0.15
CA GLY A 102 -17.53 -12.69 -0.24
C GLY A 102 -16.43 -13.50 0.43
N LEU A 103 -16.67 -14.00 1.65
CA LEU A 103 -15.73 -14.90 2.34
C LEU A 103 -15.51 -16.21 1.55
N ASP A 104 -16.55 -16.79 1.00
CA ASP A 104 -16.44 -18.03 0.20
C ASP A 104 -15.60 -17.85 -1.06
N PHE A 105 -15.58 -16.66 -1.65
CA PHE A 105 -14.69 -16.37 -2.78
C PHE A 105 -13.22 -16.42 -2.34
N TYR A 106 -12.84 -15.71 -1.30
CA TYR A 106 -11.45 -15.69 -0.80
C TYR A 106 -11.03 -17.02 -0.21
N ASP A 107 -11.94 -17.79 0.35
CA ASP A 107 -11.71 -19.15 0.82
C ASP A 107 -11.26 -20.06 -0.33
N ARG A 108 -11.99 -20.04 -1.45
CA ARG A 108 -11.63 -20.79 -2.67
C ARG A 108 -10.32 -20.29 -3.29
N LEU A 109 -10.10 -18.96 -3.29
CA LEU A 109 -8.87 -18.35 -3.81
C LEU A 109 -7.64 -18.81 -3.02
N VAL A 110 -7.69 -18.73 -1.68
CA VAL A 110 -6.58 -19.19 -0.81
C VAL A 110 -6.30 -20.67 -1.00
N ASP A 111 -7.33 -21.50 -1.03
CA ASP A 111 -7.18 -22.94 -1.31
C ASP A 111 -6.57 -23.18 -2.69
N GLY A 112 -6.98 -22.40 -3.68
CA GLY A 112 -6.45 -22.47 -5.05
C GLY A 112 -4.96 -22.12 -5.12
N ILE A 113 -4.53 -21.08 -4.39
CA ILE A 113 -3.12 -20.67 -4.26
C ILE A 113 -2.30 -21.82 -3.66
N LEU A 114 -2.75 -22.35 -2.52
CA LEU A 114 -2.05 -23.42 -1.80
C LEU A 114 -1.99 -24.72 -2.62
N ARG A 115 -3.08 -25.11 -3.30
CA ARG A 115 -3.08 -26.32 -4.17
C ARG A 115 -2.07 -26.24 -5.30
N ARG A 116 -1.69 -25.04 -5.74
CA ARG A 116 -0.66 -24.82 -6.75
C ARG A 116 0.75 -24.70 -6.20
N GLY A 117 0.90 -24.79 -4.88
CA GLY A 117 2.19 -24.67 -4.18
C GLY A 117 2.70 -23.23 -4.08
N LEU A 118 1.83 -22.26 -4.30
CA LEU A 118 2.14 -20.83 -4.12
C LEU A 118 2.00 -20.45 -2.63
N VAL A 119 2.82 -19.51 -2.18
CA VAL A 119 2.72 -18.92 -0.83
C VAL A 119 1.76 -17.73 -0.88
N PRO A 120 0.61 -17.77 -0.18
CA PRO A 120 -0.30 -16.63 -0.13
C PRO A 120 0.23 -15.52 0.78
N MET A 121 0.25 -14.27 0.30
CA MET A 121 0.44 -13.07 1.09
C MET A 121 -0.86 -12.24 1.01
N CYS A 122 -1.60 -12.19 2.12
CA CYS A 122 -2.89 -11.53 2.18
C CYS A 122 -2.75 -10.09 2.66
N THR A 123 -3.16 -9.13 1.83
CA THR A 123 -3.30 -7.72 2.20
C THR A 123 -4.75 -7.45 2.64
N LEU A 124 -4.94 -7.05 3.90
CA LEU A 124 -6.28 -6.80 4.44
C LEU A 124 -6.91 -5.53 3.84
N TYR A 125 -6.13 -4.50 3.54
CA TYR A 125 -6.65 -3.27 2.96
C TYR A 125 -5.77 -2.72 1.85
N HIS A 126 -6.36 -2.57 0.64
CA HIS A 126 -5.71 -1.95 -0.52
C HIS A 126 -6.65 -0.94 -1.17
N TRP A 127 -7.01 0.11 -0.37
CA TRP A 127 -7.66 1.36 -0.75
C TRP A 127 -9.17 1.33 -0.99
N ASP A 128 -9.81 0.20 -0.88
CA ASP A 128 -11.23 -0.01 -1.21
C ASP A 128 -12.16 0.11 0.00
N LEU A 129 -12.09 1.26 0.71
CA LEU A 129 -13.00 1.56 1.82
C LEU A 129 -14.46 1.48 1.36
N PRO A 130 -15.34 0.78 2.08
CA PRO A 130 -16.77 0.82 1.80
C PRO A 130 -17.32 2.25 1.79
N GLN A 131 -18.09 2.59 0.75
CA GLN A 131 -18.58 3.96 0.54
C GLN A 131 -19.41 4.46 1.73
N GLU A 132 -20.20 3.61 2.38
CA GLU A 132 -20.98 4.03 3.55
C GLU A 132 -20.13 4.44 4.76
N LEU A 133 -18.89 3.95 4.89
CA LEU A 133 -17.95 4.45 5.89
C LEU A 133 -17.44 5.84 5.52
N GLU A 134 -17.13 6.06 4.24
CA GLU A 134 -16.72 7.37 3.74
C GLU A 134 -17.84 8.41 3.85
N ASP A 135 -19.10 8.03 3.61
CA ASP A 135 -20.26 8.90 3.75
C ASP A 135 -20.46 9.37 5.20
N ARG A 136 -19.91 8.61 6.16
CA ARG A 136 -19.90 8.97 7.60
C ARG A 136 -18.63 9.69 8.04
N GLY A 137 -17.70 10.00 7.11
CA GLY A 137 -16.46 10.74 7.37
C GLY A 137 -15.19 10.01 6.94
N GLY A 138 -15.24 8.70 6.76
CA GLY A 138 -14.13 7.88 6.25
C GLY A 138 -12.98 7.70 7.25
N TRP A 139 -11.78 7.46 6.75
CA TRP A 139 -10.60 7.23 7.59
C TRP A 139 -10.29 8.34 8.61
N PRO A 140 -10.65 9.64 8.42
CA PRO A 140 -10.54 10.64 9.47
C PRO A 140 -11.33 10.34 10.74
N GLU A 141 -12.40 9.53 10.66
CA GLU A 141 -13.23 9.16 11.80
C GLU A 141 -12.60 8.00 12.58
N ARG A 142 -12.49 8.19 13.88
CA ARG A 142 -11.75 7.27 14.76
C ARG A 142 -12.33 5.84 14.80
N ASP A 143 -13.65 5.70 14.72
CA ASP A 143 -14.37 4.42 14.80
C ASP A 143 -14.12 3.53 13.58
N VAL A 144 -13.64 4.08 12.46
CA VAL A 144 -13.26 3.29 11.29
C VAL A 144 -12.12 2.31 11.64
N ALA A 145 -11.25 2.64 12.59
CA ALA A 145 -10.22 1.71 13.06
C ALA A 145 -10.83 0.49 13.79
N ASP A 146 -11.91 0.68 14.55
CA ASP A 146 -12.61 -0.42 15.22
C ASP A 146 -13.35 -1.28 14.20
N HIS A 147 -14.02 -0.67 13.21
CA HIS A 147 -14.65 -1.37 12.10
C HIS A 147 -13.63 -2.17 11.27
N PHE A 148 -12.41 -1.62 11.06
CA PHE A 148 -11.33 -2.34 10.40
C PHE A 148 -10.86 -3.55 11.22
N ALA A 149 -10.77 -3.43 12.54
CA ALA A 149 -10.42 -4.54 13.41
C ALA A 149 -11.45 -5.67 13.36
N ASP A 150 -12.77 -5.32 13.33
CA ASP A 150 -13.84 -6.31 13.20
C ASP A 150 -13.81 -7.00 11.82
N TYR A 151 -13.52 -6.23 10.77
CA TYR A 151 -13.32 -6.77 9.43
C TYR A 151 -12.12 -7.71 9.40
N ALA A 152 -10.97 -7.30 9.93
CA ALA A 152 -9.78 -8.13 10.01
C ALA A 152 -10.05 -9.43 10.78
N GLU A 153 -10.69 -9.36 11.94
CA GLU A 153 -11.10 -10.54 12.70
C GLU A 153 -11.96 -11.49 11.87
N THR A 154 -12.96 -10.96 11.15
CA THR A 154 -13.88 -11.77 10.33
C THR A 154 -13.13 -12.52 9.22
N VAL A 155 -12.23 -11.85 8.52
CA VAL A 155 -11.37 -12.46 7.49
C VAL A 155 -10.46 -13.52 8.10
N LEU A 156 -9.80 -13.19 9.22
CA LEU A 156 -8.83 -14.08 9.85
C LEU A 156 -9.47 -15.32 10.50
N ARG A 157 -10.68 -15.22 11.03
CA ARG A 157 -11.44 -16.39 11.50
C ARG A 157 -11.72 -17.41 10.39
N ARG A 158 -11.83 -16.96 9.14
CA ARG A 158 -12.10 -17.83 8.00
C ARG A 158 -10.82 -18.34 7.32
N LEU A 159 -9.79 -17.50 7.21
CA LEU A 159 -8.62 -17.75 6.36
C LEU A 159 -7.30 -17.89 7.15
N GLY A 160 -7.26 -17.44 8.42
CA GLY A 160 -6.01 -17.22 9.15
C GLY A 160 -5.17 -18.48 9.37
N ASP A 161 -5.78 -19.65 9.41
CA ASP A 161 -5.12 -20.95 9.52
C ASP A 161 -4.26 -21.32 8.29
N ARG A 162 -4.49 -20.67 7.14
CA ARG A 162 -3.85 -20.95 5.85
C ARG A 162 -3.00 -19.79 5.32
N LEU A 163 -2.92 -18.69 6.04
CA LEU A 163 -2.19 -17.48 5.63
C LEU A 163 -0.85 -17.36 6.36
N PRO A 164 0.29 -17.69 5.72
CA PRO A 164 1.61 -17.56 6.35
C PRO A 164 2.09 -16.10 6.42
N LEU A 165 1.61 -15.23 5.52
CA LEU A 165 1.99 -13.83 5.42
C LEU A 165 0.75 -12.93 5.34
N ILE A 166 0.66 -11.95 6.25
CA ILE A 166 -0.48 -11.03 6.33
C ILE A 166 0.03 -9.59 6.36
N VAL A 167 -0.54 -8.74 5.55
CA VAL A 167 -0.29 -7.30 5.47
C VAL A 167 -1.53 -6.56 5.95
N THR A 168 -1.38 -5.65 6.88
CA THR A 168 -2.50 -4.84 7.37
C THR A 168 -2.95 -3.83 6.32
N PHE A 169 -2.05 -2.97 5.87
CA PHE A 169 -2.31 -1.90 4.90
C PHE A 169 -1.30 -1.90 3.76
N ASN A 170 -1.78 -1.55 2.57
CA ASN A 170 -0.93 -1.11 1.48
C ASN A 170 -0.90 0.41 1.42
N GLU A 171 0.29 0.99 1.50
CA GLU A 171 0.60 2.40 1.25
C GLU A 171 -0.31 3.39 1.99
N PRO A 172 -0.20 3.50 3.31
CA PRO A 172 -0.94 4.51 4.09
C PRO A 172 -0.77 5.93 3.59
N TYR A 173 0.39 6.27 3.02
CA TYR A 173 0.63 7.56 2.37
C TYR A 173 -0.38 7.81 1.25
N CYS A 174 -0.55 6.87 0.32
CA CYS A 174 -1.49 7.03 -0.79
C CYS A 174 -2.93 7.21 -0.31
N ILE A 175 -3.34 6.45 0.71
CA ILE A 175 -4.67 6.60 1.32
C ILE A 175 -4.86 8.03 1.83
N CYS A 176 -3.89 8.56 2.59
CA CYS A 176 -3.99 9.86 3.26
C CYS A 176 -3.71 11.02 2.32
N PHE A 177 -2.55 11.02 1.64
CA PHE A 177 -2.13 12.18 0.85
C PHE A 177 -2.85 12.27 -0.49
N ASN A 178 -2.98 11.16 -1.21
CA ASN A 178 -3.68 11.17 -2.48
C ASN A 178 -5.21 11.21 -2.30
N GLY A 179 -5.72 10.58 -1.24
CA GLY A 179 -7.15 10.53 -0.96
C GLY A 179 -7.69 11.78 -0.26
N TYR A 180 -6.98 12.32 0.75
CA TYR A 180 -7.49 13.37 1.63
C TYR A 180 -6.71 14.69 1.56
N TYR A 181 -5.44 14.73 1.07
CA TYR A 181 -4.67 15.97 0.95
C TYR A 181 -4.81 16.63 -0.41
N ASN A 182 -4.41 15.94 -1.49
CA ASN A 182 -4.42 16.47 -2.84
C ASN A 182 -5.67 16.07 -3.66
N GLY A 183 -6.36 15.01 -3.25
CA GLY A 183 -7.59 14.52 -3.88
C GLY A 183 -7.41 13.91 -5.25
N SER A 184 -6.19 13.47 -5.58
CA SER A 184 -5.86 12.84 -6.86
C SER A 184 -6.34 11.38 -6.96
N GLN A 185 -6.71 10.77 -5.83
CA GLN A 185 -7.27 9.43 -5.72
C GLN A 185 -8.53 9.44 -4.84
N ALA A 186 -9.26 8.32 -4.80
CA ALA A 186 -10.43 8.16 -3.94
C ALA A 186 -10.06 8.37 -2.46
N PRO A 187 -10.90 9.03 -1.67
CA PRO A 187 -12.23 9.56 -1.97
C PRO A 187 -12.21 10.94 -2.66
N GLY A 188 -11.06 11.57 -2.90
CA GLY A 188 -10.91 12.81 -3.65
C GLY A 188 -11.09 14.08 -2.83
N ARG A 189 -10.86 14.03 -1.53
CA ARG A 189 -10.92 15.18 -0.62
C ARG A 189 -9.63 15.99 -0.64
N LYS A 190 -9.71 17.26 -0.21
CA LYS A 190 -8.57 18.20 -0.18
C LYS A 190 -8.56 18.95 1.15
N ASN A 191 -7.99 18.34 2.18
CA ASN A 191 -7.96 18.93 3.51
C ASN A 191 -6.83 18.33 4.37
N LEU A 192 -5.86 19.16 4.76
CA LEU A 192 -4.70 18.74 5.54
C LEU A 192 -5.07 18.11 6.89
N ARG A 193 -6.06 18.68 7.59
CA ARG A 193 -6.49 18.14 8.88
C ARG A 193 -7.06 16.73 8.72
N LEU A 194 -7.90 16.51 7.70
CA LEU A 194 -8.43 15.18 7.41
C LEU A 194 -7.32 14.18 7.08
N THR A 195 -6.26 14.63 6.39
CA THR A 195 -5.09 13.81 6.07
C THR A 195 -4.41 13.26 7.32
N HIS A 196 -4.11 14.13 8.29
CA HIS A 196 -3.44 13.72 9.53
C HIS A 196 -4.36 12.90 10.45
N HIS A 197 -5.65 13.22 10.48
CA HIS A 197 -6.63 12.41 11.20
C HIS A 197 -6.76 11.00 10.57
N ALA A 198 -6.80 10.91 9.24
CA ALA A 198 -6.78 9.60 8.54
C ALA A 198 -5.51 8.82 8.85
N ALA A 199 -4.33 9.46 8.81
CA ALA A 199 -3.07 8.83 9.16
C ALA A 199 -3.08 8.28 10.60
N HIS A 200 -3.62 9.04 11.53
CA HIS A 200 -3.73 8.61 12.93
C HIS A 200 -4.67 7.39 13.08
N THR A 201 -5.82 7.45 12.44
CA THR A 201 -6.78 6.33 12.47
C THR A 201 -6.20 5.08 11.83
N LEU A 202 -5.42 5.20 10.73
CA LEU A 202 -4.71 4.08 10.10
C LEU A 202 -3.64 3.48 11.02
N ASN A 203 -2.83 4.33 11.70
CA ASN A 203 -1.84 3.87 12.67
C ASN A 203 -2.51 3.11 13.83
N ARG A 204 -3.62 3.62 14.36
CA ARG A 204 -4.43 2.94 15.38
C ARG A 204 -5.02 1.63 14.85
N ALA A 205 -5.57 1.65 13.65
CA ALA A 205 -6.17 0.47 13.01
C ALA A 205 -5.13 -0.64 12.78
N HIS A 206 -3.88 -0.26 12.45
CA HIS A 206 -2.79 -1.22 12.36
C HIS A 206 -2.55 -1.93 13.70
N VAL A 207 -2.45 -1.20 14.81
CA VAL A 207 -2.28 -1.79 16.16
C VAL A 207 -3.40 -2.77 16.47
N LEU A 208 -4.66 -2.38 16.23
CA LEU A 208 -5.81 -3.23 16.47
C LEU A 208 -5.83 -4.47 15.57
N ALA A 209 -5.46 -4.31 14.30
CA ALA A 209 -5.38 -5.44 13.36
C ALA A 209 -4.27 -6.42 13.73
N MET A 210 -3.12 -5.94 14.22
CA MET A 210 -2.03 -6.80 14.70
C MET A 210 -2.50 -7.66 15.87
N ASP A 211 -3.30 -7.14 16.81
CA ASP A 211 -3.91 -7.94 17.87
C ASP A 211 -4.81 -9.05 17.31
N ARG A 212 -5.61 -8.74 16.28
CA ARG A 212 -6.47 -9.74 15.62
C ARG A 212 -5.65 -10.81 14.91
N ILE A 213 -4.57 -10.41 14.23
CA ILE A 213 -3.67 -11.37 13.57
C ILE A 213 -3.03 -12.30 14.59
N ARG A 214 -2.50 -11.76 15.69
CA ARG A 214 -1.93 -12.57 16.78
C ARG A 214 -2.94 -13.56 17.37
N ALA A 215 -4.19 -13.15 17.49
CA ALA A 215 -5.27 -13.97 18.07
C ALA A 215 -5.80 -15.05 17.13
N TYR A 216 -5.96 -14.73 15.83
CA TYR A 216 -6.70 -15.61 14.89
C TYR A 216 -5.83 -16.23 13.79
N ALA A 217 -4.58 -15.79 13.66
CA ALA A 217 -3.57 -16.35 12.75
C ALA A 217 -2.20 -16.45 13.44
N PRO A 218 -2.06 -17.12 14.60
CA PRO A 218 -0.85 -17.08 15.42
C PRO A 218 0.38 -17.66 14.73
N GLY A 219 0.21 -18.45 13.67
CA GLY A 219 1.30 -18.99 12.84
C GLY A 219 1.76 -18.06 11.72
N ALA A 220 1.04 -16.98 11.45
CA ALA A 220 1.37 -16.04 10.41
C ALA A 220 2.42 -15.02 10.85
N LYS A 221 3.25 -14.59 9.92
CA LYS A 221 4.03 -13.34 10.04
C LYS A 221 3.20 -12.18 9.54
N ALA A 222 3.13 -11.11 10.32
CA ALA A 222 2.34 -9.93 10.01
C ALA A 222 3.22 -8.72 9.73
N GLY A 223 2.84 -7.92 8.74
CA GLY A 223 3.56 -6.71 8.36
C GLY A 223 2.64 -5.58 7.90
N ILE A 224 3.28 -4.51 7.48
CA ILE A 224 2.66 -3.39 6.80
C ILE A 224 3.46 -3.10 5.53
N VAL A 225 2.80 -2.63 4.48
CA VAL A 225 3.46 -2.26 3.22
C VAL A 225 3.41 -0.75 3.06
N MET A 226 4.56 -0.12 2.88
CA MET A 226 4.70 1.32 2.67
C MET A 226 5.43 1.63 1.36
N ASN A 227 5.01 2.70 0.70
CA ASN A 227 5.70 3.32 -0.42
C ASN A 227 6.64 4.42 0.09
N THR A 228 7.60 4.04 0.92
CA THR A 228 8.51 4.99 1.58
C THR A 228 9.34 5.74 0.55
N THR A 229 9.40 7.06 0.68
CA THR A 229 10.10 7.96 -0.23
C THR A 229 11.59 8.04 0.12
N LEU A 230 12.47 7.82 -0.84
CA LEU A 230 13.85 8.29 -0.72
C LEU A 230 13.89 9.78 -1.08
N ALA A 231 13.91 10.65 -0.07
CA ALA A 231 14.01 12.08 -0.25
C ALA A 231 15.46 12.48 -0.50
N LEU A 232 15.74 13.09 -1.66
CA LEU A 232 17.06 13.56 -2.05
C LEU A 232 17.08 15.09 -2.16
N PRO A 233 18.09 15.78 -1.60
CA PRO A 233 18.26 17.19 -1.82
C PRO A 233 18.60 17.45 -3.30
N ALA A 234 17.94 18.41 -3.93
CA ALA A 234 18.18 18.73 -5.34
C ALA A 234 19.49 19.47 -5.57
N THR A 235 20.08 20.06 -4.51
CA THR A 235 21.39 20.71 -4.55
C THR A 235 22.21 20.38 -3.29
N ASP A 236 23.49 20.72 -3.29
CA ASP A 236 24.38 20.50 -2.13
C ASP A 236 24.18 21.50 -0.98
N ARG A 237 23.23 22.42 -1.08
CA ARG A 237 22.96 23.42 -0.03
C ARG A 237 22.51 22.75 1.27
N PRO A 238 22.98 23.20 2.43
CA PRO A 238 22.54 22.64 3.72
C PRO A 238 21.02 22.71 3.92
N GLU A 239 20.37 23.77 3.43
CA GLU A 239 18.92 23.97 3.54
C GLU A 239 18.13 22.91 2.78
N ASP A 240 18.63 22.47 1.61
CA ASP A 240 17.98 21.44 0.81
C ASP A 240 18.11 20.06 1.46
N ARG A 241 19.20 19.79 2.18
CA ARG A 241 19.36 18.58 3.00
C ARG A 241 18.37 18.56 4.17
N VAL A 242 18.16 19.71 4.83
CA VAL A 242 17.13 19.84 5.87
C VAL A 242 15.74 19.64 5.28
N ALA A 243 15.47 20.17 4.09
CA ALA A 243 14.20 19.97 3.40
C ALA A 243 13.96 18.49 3.03
N ALA A 244 15.01 17.74 2.67
CA ALA A 244 14.90 16.31 2.42
C ALA A 244 14.52 15.51 3.69
N GLU A 245 15.14 15.81 4.83
CA GLU A 245 14.75 15.21 6.11
C GLU A 245 13.31 15.57 6.51
N LEU A 246 12.91 16.80 6.26
CA LEU A 246 11.55 17.28 6.56
C LEU A 246 10.51 16.59 5.65
N LEU A 247 10.86 16.29 4.39
CA LEU A 247 10.00 15.51 3.50
C LEU A 247 9.80 14.09 4.04
N MET A 248 10.86 13.45 4.55
CA MET A 248 10.76 12.16 5.22
C MET A 248 9.86 12.21 6.47
N ASP A 249 9.94 13.27 7.27
CA ASP A 249 9.04 13.46 8.42
C ASP A 249 7.58 13.57 7.98
N TRP A 250 7.37 14.30 6.88
CA TRP A 250 6.06 14.61 6.35
C TRP A 250 5.36 13.42 5.71
N GLU A 251 6.07 12.61 4.92
CA GLU A 251 5.48 11.53 4.12
C GLU A 251 5.63 10.16 4.80
N ASP A 252 6.79 9.88 5.38
CA ASP A 252 7.13 8.53 5.85
C ASP A 252 7.08 8.38 7.36
N ARG A 253 7.75 9.29 8.11
CA ARG A 253 7.82 9.20 9.56
C ARG A 253 6.50 9.51 10.26
N LEU A 254 5.53 10.14 9.55
CA LEU A 254 4.13 10.23 9.96
C LEU A 254 3.52 8.85 10.24
N PHE A 255 4.03 7.80 9.61
CA PHE A 255 3.59 6.41 9.80
C PHE A 255 4.66 5.58 10.54
N LEU A 256 5.93 5.72 10.16
CA LEU A 256 7.03 4.95 10.75
C LEU A 256 7.26 5.25 12.24
N ASP A 257 7.31 6.51 12.62
CA ASP A 257 7.56 6.87 14.02
C ASP A 257 6.44 6.42 14.96
N PRO A 258 5.14 6.56 14.66
CA PRO A 258 4.07 5.93 15.42
C PRO A 258 4.22 4.42 15.56
N LEU A 259 4.58 3.76 14.47
CA LEU A 259 4.70 2.30 14.41
C LEU A 259 5.88 1.77 15.24
N PHE A 260 7.04 2.42 15.15
CA PHE A 260 8.27 1.94 15.79
C PHE A 260 8.66 2.67 17.07
N ARG A 261 8.18 3.92 17.28
CA ARG A 261 8.56 4.81 18.40
C ARG A 261 7.39 5.28 19.24
N GLY A 262 6.13 5.03 18.83
CA GLY A 262 4.91 5.43 19.54
C GLY A 262 4.66 6.94 19.61
N ARG A 263 5.22 7.71 18.68
CA ARG A 263 5.06 9.17 18.63
C ARG A 263 5.16 9.68 17.20
N TYR A 264 4.67 10.89 16.97
CA TYR A 264 4.87 11.61 15.71
C TYR A 264 6.18 12.42 15.72
N PRO A 265 6.75 12.74 14.53
CA PRO A 265 7.87 13.68 14.40
C PRO A 265 7.52 15.04 14.99
N GLU A 266 8.45 15.63 15.75
CA GLU A 266 8.27 16.97 16.36
C GLU A 266 8.14 18.08 15.30
N SER A 267 8.74 17.89 14.14
CA SER A 267 8.64 18.82 13.01
C SER A 267 7.20 19.07 12.57
N LEU A 268 6.32 18.03 12.62
CA LEU A 268 4.91 18.18 12.28
C LEU A 268 4.18 19.09 13.26
N TYR A 269 4.42 18.96 14.56
CA TYR A 269 3.85 19.85 15.56
C TYR A 269 4.39 21.29 15.46
N ARG A 270 5.61 21.46 14.96
CA ARG A 270 6.21 22.80 14.74
C ARG A 270 5.60 23.50 13.55
N HIS A 271 5.35 22.78 12.44
CA HIS A 271 4.94 23.37 11.17
C HIS A 271 3.43 23.39 10.96
N VAL A 272 2.71 22.36 11.44
CA VAL A 272 1.27 22.17 11.18
C VAL A 272 0.48 21.71 12.43
N PRO A 273 0.69 22.35 13.61
CA PRO A 273 0.14 21.90 14.88
C PRO A 273 -1.40 21.76 14.87
N GLU A 274 -2.08 22.66 14.15
CA GLU A 274 -3.55 22.71 14.11
C GLU A 274 -4.18 21.54 13.34
N SER A 275 -3.40 20.85 12.52
CA SER A 275 -3.87 19.69 11.77
C SER A 275 -3.59 18.36 12.46
N MET A 276 -2.73 18.36 13.48
CA MET A 276 -2.36 17.14 14.20
C MET A 276 -3.53 16.62 15.05
N PRO A 277 -3.75 15.30 15.06
CA PRO A 277 -4.82 14.69 15.84
C PRO A 277 -4.50 14.69 17.34
N GLU A 278 -5.56 14.57 18.16
CA GLU A 278 -5.41 14.20 19.57
C GLU A 278 -4.98 12.72 19.65
N ILE A 279 -3.92 12.47 20.40
CA ILE A 279 -3.45 11.12 20.70
C ILE A 279 -4.02 10.69 22.05
N ARG A 280 -4.72 9.56 22.10
CA ARG A 280 -5.22 8.96 23.32
C ARG A 280 -4.34 7.80 23.74
N GLU A 281 -4.42 7.44 25.01
CA GLU A 281 -3.73 6.27 25.55
C GLU A 281 -4.05 5.00 24.75
N GLY A 282 -3.02 4.27 24.31
CA GLY A 282 -3.16 3.05 23.54
C GLY A 282 -3.38 3.22 22.03
N ASP A 283 -3.46 4.46 21.50
CA ASP A 283 -3.60 4.69 20.05
C ASP A 283 -2.35 4.30 19.27
N LEU A 284 -1.18 4.63 19.81
CA LEU A 284 0.12 4.38 19.22
C LEU A 284 0.89 3.45 20.17
N ASP A 285 0.85 2.16 19.92
CA ASP A 285 1.53 1.17 20.74
C ASP A 285 2.55 0.38 19.90
N PRO A 286 3.83 0.77 19.95
CA PRO A 286 4.87 0.16 19.12
C PRO A 286 5.21 -1.28 19.54
N VAL A 287 4.74 -1.75 20.69
CA VAL A 287 4.92 -3.14 21.12
C VAL A 287 3.83 -4.02 20.52
N ARG A 288 2.57 -3.60 20.64
CA ARG A 288 1.41 -4.33 20.08
C ARG A 288 1.39 -4.26 18.55
N GLY A 289 1.69 -3.09 17.99
CA GLY A 289 1.73 -2.85 16.55
C GLY A 289 3.03 -3.30 15.85
N LYS A 290 4.02 -3.85 16.57
CA LYS A 290 5.31 -4.23 15.98
C LYS A 290 5.12 -5.25 14.85
N PRO A 291 5.54 -4.92 13.61
CA PRO A 291 5.46 -5.86 12.49
C PRO A 291 6.59 -6.91 12.57
N ASP A 292 6.32 -8.11 12.07
CA ASP A 292 7.32 -9.18 11.93
C ASP A 292 8.20 -8.97 10.69
N PHE A 293 7.70 -8.22 9.71
CA PHE A 293 8.40 -7.80 8.50
C PHE A 293 7.91 -6.44 8.02
N PHE A 294 8.72 -5.76 7.25
CA PHE A 294 8.37 -4.52 6.57
C PHE A 294 8.26 -4.74 5.06
N GLY A 295 7.11 -4.43 4.49
CA GLY A 295 6.91 -4.43 3.05
C GLY A 295 7.25 -3.06 2.47
N LEU A 296 8.03 -3.05 1.41
CA LEU A 296 8.45 -1.83 0.72
C LEU A 296 8.00 -1.85 -0.73
N ASN A 297 7.22 -0.84 -1.11
CA ASN A 297 6.97 -0.49 -2.50
C ASN A 297 7.93 0.63 -2.89
N TYR A 298 8.77 0.41 -3.89
CA TYR A 298 9.72 1.42 -4.36
C TYR A 298 9.67 1.54 -5.88
N TYR A 299 9.51 2.76 -6.36
CA TYR A 299 9.48 3.06 -7.79
C TYR A 299 10.51 4.12 -8.19
N PHE A 300 10.63 5.22 -7.42
CA PHE A 300 11.54 6.32 -7.68
C PHE A 300 11.75 7.18 -6.42
N PRO A 301 12.87 7.92 -6.33
CA PRO A 301 13.10 8.90 -5.27
C PRO A 301 12.40 10.22 -5.56
N SER A 302 12.18 11.02 -4.52
CA SER A 302 11.70 12.40 -4.63
C SER A 302 12.86 13.40 -4.47
N TYR A 303 12.88 14.44 -5.30
CA TYR A 303 13.87 15.51 -5.20
C TYR A 303 13.23 16.77 -4.61
N VAL A 304 13.94 17.43 -3.70
CA VAL A 304 13.39 18.52 -2.91
C VAL A 304 14.37 19.68 -2.73
N VAL A 305 13.82 20.89 -2.66
CA VAL A 305 14.53 22.12 -2.26
C VAL A 305 13.81 22.77 -1.09
N ALA A 306 14.57 23.52 -0.28
CA ALA A 306 14.01 24.37 0.75
C ALA A 306 13.18 25.50 0.12
N ASP A 307 11.98 25.73 0.68
CA ASP A 307 11.07 26.80 0.30
C ASP A 307 10.43 27.40 1.54
N PRO A 308 11.05 28.43 2.16
CA PRO A 308 10.59 29.02 3.42
C PRO A 308 9.25 29.77 3.30
N THR A 309 8.70 29.91 2.10
CA THR A 309 7.41 30.57 1.88
C THR A 309 6.22 29.65 2.11
N ARG A 310 6.46 28.34 2.27
CA ARG A 310 5.43 27.34 2.49
C ARG A 310 5.24 26.99 3.97
N PRO A 311 4.06 26.56 4.38
CA PRO A 311 3.82 26.07 5.75
C PRO A 311 4.77 24.94 6.15
N ILE A 312 4.96 23.96 5.27
CA ILE A 312 6.07 23.00 5.33
C ILE A 312 7.16 23.57 4.41
N PRO A 313 8.32 24.01 4.95
CA PRO A 313 9.28 24.82 4.19
C PRO A 313 10.11 23.99 3.18
N LEU A 314 9.42 23.29 2.31
CA LEU A 314 9.98 22.49 1.23
C LEU A 314 9.13 22.54 -0.04
N ARG A 315 9.74 22.23 -1.16
CA ARG A 315 9.07 22.07 -2.45
C ARG A 315 9.72 20.94 -3.25
N LEU A 316 8.88 20.02 -3.75
CA LEU A 316 9.32 19.00 -4.68
C LEU A 316 9.74 19.64 -6.00
N VAL A 317 10.78 19.11 -6.62
CA VAL A 317 11.30 19.53 -7.91
C VAL A 317 11.51 18.32 -8.82
N ASP A 318 11.64 18.58 -10.11
CA ASP A 318 11.92 17.51 -11.07
C ASP A 318 13.27 16.85 -10.78
N ALA A 319 13.30 15.53 -10.95
CA ALA A 319 14.56 14.77 -10.90
C ALA A 319 15.54 15.28 -11.97
N PRO A 320 16.86 15.20 -11.72
CA PRO A 320 17.89 15.47 -12.71
C PRO A 320 17.63 14.75 -14.03
N ALA A 321 18.25 15.25 -15.11
CA ALA A 321 18.17 14.60 -16.42
C ALA A 321 18.68 13.15 -16.32
N GLY A 322 17.90 12.21 -16.88
CA GLY A 322 18.21 10.78 -16.83
C GLY A 322 17.08 9.93 -17.41
N PRO A 323 17.22 8.61 -17.41
CA PRO A 323 16.21 7.70 -17.92
C PRO A 323 14.92 7.80 -17.10
N ARG A 324 13.79 7.67 -17.81
CA ARG A 324 12.46 7.76 -17.23
C ARG A 324 11.54 6.66 -17.80
N THR A 325 10.59 6.24 -17.00
CA THR A 325 9.50 5.36 -17.45
C THR A 325 8.51 6.13 -18.34
N ALA A 326 7.58 5.44 -18.99
CA ALA A 326 6.50 6.08 -19.75
C ALA A 326 5.60 6.99 -18.90
N MET A 327 5.58 6.80 -17.58
CA MET A 327 4.89 7.68 -16.63
C MET A 327 5.72 8.91 -16.22
N GLY A 328 6.93 9.07 -16.76
CA GLY A 328 7.84 10.17 -16.42
C GLY A 328 8.64 9.95 -15.12
N TRP A 329 8.51 8.80 -14.47
CA TRP A 329 9.25 8.49 -13.23
C TRP A 329 10.73 8.27 -13.53
N CYS A 330 11.62 8.87 -12.74
CA CYS A 330 13.05 8.69 -12.88
C CYS A 330 13.49 7.27 -12.45
N ILE A 331 14.43 6.70 -13.17
CA ILE A 331 14.95 5.36 -12.91
C ILE A 331 16.24 5.49 -12.12
N VAL A 332 16.20 5.17 -10.82
CA VAL A 332 17.33 5.29 -9.88
C VAL A 332 17.46 3.98 -9.07
N PRO A 333 18.09 2.94 -9.63
CA PRO A 333 18.17 1.62 -8.97
C PRO A 333 18.90 1.64 -7.63
N SER A 334 19.95 2.48 -7.48
CA SER A 334 20.70 2.64 -6.22
C SER A 334 19.82 3.15 -5.07
N GLY A 335 18.72 3.86 -5.40
CA GLY A 335 17.81 4.42 -4.39
C GLY A 335 17.12 3.35 -3.57
N LEU A 336 16.81 2.19 -4.14
CA LEU A 336 16.26 1.07 -3.37
C LEU A 336 17.24 0.58 -2.29
N THR A 337 18.51 0.42 -2.66
CA THR A 337 19.57 -0.01 -1.72
C THR A 337 19.73 1.01 -0.59
N GLU A 338 19.84 2.30 -0.94
CA GLU A 338 20.00 3.38 0.02
C GLU A 338 18.82 3.45 1.00
N LEU A 339 17.60 3.34 0.48
CA LEU A 339 16.38 3.37 1.29
C LEU A 339 16.31 2.17 2.25
N LEU A 340 16.62 0.95 1.79
CA LEU A 340 16.64 -0.24 2.64
C LEU A 340 17.67 -0.13 3.77
N LEU A 341 18.88 0.37 3.47
CA LEU A 341 19.92 0.58 4.48
C LEU A 341 19.50 1.62 5.50
N ARG A 342 18.91 2.73 5.04
CA ARG A 342 18.39 3.79 5.92
C ARG A 342 17.30 3.27 6.85
N LEU A 343 16.29 2.56 6.34
CA LEU A 343 15.20 2.00 7.14
C LEU A 343 15.71 0.98 8.15
N ARG A 344 16.65 0.12 7.75
CA ARG A 344 17.31 -0.82 8.66
C ARG A 344 18.00 -0.10 9.81
N ASP A 345 18.81 0.91 9.50
CA ASP A 345 19.65 1.60 10.48
C ASP A 345 18.82 2.52 11.40
N GLU A 346 17.74 3.15 10.88
CA GLU A 346 16.90 4.07 11.63
C GLU A 346 15.87 3.36 12.52
N TYR A 347 15.33 2.21 12.08
CA TYR A 347 14.23 1.49 12.76
C TYR A 347 14.57 0.07 13.19
N ALA A 348 15.79 -0.40 12.99
CA ALA A 348 16.22 -1.76 13.29
C ALA A 348 15.33 -2.83 12.63
N ILE A 349 14.93 -2.59 11.37
CA ILE A 349 14.12 -3.54 10.61
C ILE A 349 15.03 -4.68 10.13
N GLU A 350 14.68 -5.91 10.50
CA GLU A 350 15.48 -7.10 10.20
C GLU A 350 15.01 -7.85 8.94
N THR A 351 13.71 -7.77 8.64
CA THR A 351 13.11 -8.50 7.52
C THR A 351 12.36 -7.56 6.59
N PHE A 352 12.77 -7.53 5.33
CA PHE A 352 12.14 -6.76 4.27
C PHE A 352 11.52 -7.68 3.23
N TYR A 353 10.33 -7.30 2.74
CA TYR A 353 9.79 -7.76 1.46
C TYR A 353 9.69 -6.58 0.52
N ILE A 354 10.27 -6.68 -0.68
CA ILE A 354 9.97 -5.73 -1.76
C ILE A 354 8.66 -6.17 -2.35
N THR A 355 7.60 -5.51 -1.93
CA THR A 355 6.22 -5.92 -2.22
C THR A 355 5.69 -5.37 -3.53
N GLU A 356 6.30 -4.29 -4.03
CA GLU A 356 6.06 -3.76 -5.37
C GLU A 356 7.31 -3.06 -5.89
N ASN A 357 7.64 -3.35 -7.14
CA ASN A 357 8.59 -2.61 -7.96
C ASN A 357 8.24 -2.86 -9.43
N GLY A 358 8.36 -1.85 -10.26
CA GLY A 358 8.01 -1.98 -11.66
C GLY A 358 8.09 -0.67 -12.41
N SER A 359 7.83 -0.73 -13.71
CA SER A 359 7.86 0.43 -14.59
C SER A 359 6.87 0.27 -15.74
N ALA A 360 6.31 1.38 -16.21
CA ALA A 360 5.49 1.41 -17.41
C ALA A 360 6.35 1.80 -18.62
N TRP A 361 6.12 1.11 -19.72
CA TRP A 361 6.75 1.35 -21.01
C TRP A 361 5.71 1.44 -22.12
N ASN A 362 6.08 2.04 -23.26
CA ASN A 362 5.23 2.08 -24.45
C ASN A 362 5.41 0.77 -25.23
N ASP A 363 5.03 -0.34 -24.60
CA ASP A 363 5.14 -1.65 -25.20
C ASP A 363 4.01 -1.88 -26.19
N VAL A 364 4.35 -2.24 -27.43
CA VAL A 364 3.40 -2.56 -28.48
C VAL A 364 3.66 -3.99 -28.91
N PRO A 365 2.66 -4.88 -28.89
CA PRO A 365 2.81 -6.23 -29.41
C PRO A 365 3.18 -6.21 -30.91
N GLU A 366 4.26 -6.86 -31.31
CA GLU A 366 4.66 -7.02 -32.70
C GLU A 366 4.28 -8.41 -33.20
N GLY A 367 3.20 -8.51 -33.99
CA GLY A 367 2.73 -9.75 -34.58
C GLY A 367 2.29 -10.79 -33.54
N ASP A 368 2.54 -12.09 -33.85
CA ASP A 368 2.27 -13.20 -32.94
C ASP A 368 3.36 -13.41 -31.88
N SER A 369 4.41 -12.58 -31.87
CA SER A 369 5.50 -12.65 -30.90
C SER A 369 5.17 -11.78 -29.67
N TRP A 370 5.09 -12.41 -28.53
CA TRP A 370 4.90 -11.79 -27.22
C TRP A 370 6.14 -10.95 -26.87
N TRP A 371 5.97 -9.59 -26.89
CA TRP A 371 6.87 -8.59 -26.28
C TRP A 371 8.27 -8.38 -26.91
N THR A 372 8.43 -7.37 -27.69
CA THR A 372 9.70 -6.65 -27.82
C THR A 372 9.69 -5.48 -26.83
N ILE A 373 10.47 -5.59 -25.75
CA ILE A 373 10.77 -4.45 -24.90
C ILE A 373 11.68 -3.53 -25.71
N SER A 374 11.13 -2.43 -26.22
CA SER A 374 11.96 -1.38 -26.79
C SER A 374 12.73 -0.70 -25.63
N THR A 375 13.97 -1.14 -25.39
CA THR A 375 14.88 -0.41 -24.51
C THR A 375 15.21 0.93 -25.14
N PRO A 376 15.16 2.05 -24.41
CA PRO A 376 15.56 3.39 -24.90
C PRO A 376 17.07 3.46 -25.14
#